data_34711a4eca1322533921e57389a9727d
#
_entry.id   34711a4eca1322533921e57389a9727d
#
_cell.length_a   1.000
_cell.length_b   1.000
_cell.length_c   1.000
_cell.angle_alpha   90.00
_cell.angle_beta   90.00
_cell.angle_gamma   90.00
#
_symmetry.space_group_name_H-M   'P 1'
#
loop_
_entity.id
_entity.type
_entity.pdbx_description
1 polymer ?
#
loop_
_entity_poly.entity_id
_entity_poly.type
_entity_poly.pdbx_seq_one_letter_code
_entity_poly.pdbx_strand_id
1 'polypeptide(L)'
;ENILNIFIEDARNELQLAQRELSQSSETMKRLKDNLDRTTITAPVDGVVKNLFFVTLGGVVQPGGAILDIVPTKDSLIVEARLPNSDIGFVKPGQLAVVKLSSSDSVNFGQIDAVVTQISPDTEQDENDKRVVFYKILLETDQDYFESKDKIYKLVPGVKVTASIHIGQRTLANYLLSPFIGSIGESFQER
;
A
#
# COMPACT_ATOMS: atom_id res chain seq x y z
N GLU A 1 -47.24 -0.45 53.08
CA GLU A 1 -46.25 -1.02 52.12
C GLU A 1 -46.67 -0.86 50.65
N ASN A 2 -47.98 -0.86 50.29
CA ASN A 2 -48.42 -0.72 48.91
C ASN A 2 -48.20 0.66 48.29
N ILE A 3 -48.34 1.75 49.08
CA ILE A 3 -48.19 3.14 48.57
C ILE A 3 -46.74 3.42 48.19
N LEU A 4 -45.79 2.94 48.94
CA LEU A 4 -44.37 3.13 48.64
C LEU A 4 -43.93 2.38 47.38
N ASN A 5 -44.48 1.17 47.17
CA ASN A 5 -44.19 0.41 45.96
C ASN A 5 -44.76 1.04 44.72
N ILE A 6 -45.95 1.58 44.79
CA ILE A 6 -46.59 2.31 43.69
C ILE A 6 -45.78 3.55 43.33
N PHE A 7 -45.31 4.32 44.32
CA PHE A 7 -44.47 5.49 44.07
C PHE A 7 -43.14 5.14 43.44
N ILE A 8 -42.51 4.04 43.85
CA ILE A 8 -41.24 3.56 43.30
C ILE A 8 -41.45 3.10 41.83
N GLU A 9 -42.54 2.43 41.52
CA GLU A 9 -42.87 1.99 40.17
C GLU A 9 -43.14 3.17 39.27
N ASP A 10 -43.88 4.17 39.68
CA ASP A 10 -44.15 5.39 38.92
C ASP A 10 -42.83 6.16 38.66
N ALA A 11 -41.99 6.35 39.66
CA ALA A 11 -40.71 6.98 39.50
C ALA A 11 -39.77 6.21 38.55
N ARG A 12 -39.79 4.86 38.57
CA ARG A 12 -39.01 4.03 37.62
C ARG A 12 -39.54 4.18 36.18
N ASN A 13 -40.88 4.21 36.01
CA ASN A 13 -41.50 4.38 34.72
C ASN A 13 -41.16 5.75 34.13
N GLU A 14 -41.25 6.80 34.95
CA GLU A 14 -40.88 8.16 34.52
C GLU A 14 -39.37 8.25 34.15
N LEU A 15 -38.50 7.65 34.96
CA LEU A 15 -37.09 7.57 34.65
C LEU A 15 -36.83 6.85 33.31
N GLN A 16 -37.50 5.71 33.08
CA GLN A 16 -37.37 4.97 31.82
C GLN A 16 -37.85 5.77 30.61
N LEU A 17 -38.95 6.50 30.74
CA LEU A 17 -39.43 7.38 29.68
C LEU A 17 -38.43 8.50 29.38
N ALA A 18 -37.96 9.17 30.42
CA ALA A 18 -36.93 10.23 30.25
C ALA A 18 -35.63 9.70 29.62
N GLN A 19 -35.19 8.49 29.99
CA GLN A 19 -34.02 7.85 29.38
C GLN A 19 -34.23 7.51 27.90
N ARG A 20 -35.44 7.04 27.52
CA ARG A 20 -35.77 6.79 26.11
C ARG A 20 -35.79 8.05 25.28
N GLU A 21 -36.41 9.12 25.79
CA GLU A 21 -36.44 10.41 25.12
C GLU A 21 -35.06 11.01 24.94
N LEU A 22 -34.21 10.91 25.98
CA LEU A 22 -32.80 11.32 25.91
C LEU A 22 -32.05 10.55 24.83
N SER A 23 -32.18 9.23 24.80
CA SER A 23 -31.55 8.37 23.78
C SER A 23 -32.00 8.73 22.38
N GLN A 24 -33.32 8.90 22.15
CA GLN A 24 -33.85 9.30 20.85
C GLN A 24 -33.35 10.68 20.39
N SER A 25 -33.35 11.64 21.31
CA SER A 25 -32.82 12.99 21.02
C SER A 25 -31.32 12.96 20.72
N SER A 26 -30.54 12.17 21.46
CA SER A 26 -29.11 11.97 21.25
C SER A 26 -28.82 11.35 19.88
N GLU A 27 -29.54 10.29 19.50
CA GLU A 27 -29.39 9.66 18.19
C GLU A 27 -29.81 10.59 17.04
N THR A 28 -30.85 11.40 17.26
CA THR A 28 -31.27 12.40 16.26
C THR A 28 -30.23 13.48 16.10
N MET A 29 -29.66 13.97 17.19
CA MET A 29 -28.58 14.98 17.16
C MET A 29 -27.34 14.42 16.46
N LYS A 30 -26.94 13.19 16.76
CA LYS A 30 -25.81 12.51 16.09
C LYS A 30 -26.02 12.43 14.58
N ARG A 31 -27.20 11.98 14.15
CA ARG A 31 -27.53 11.89 12.72
C ARG A 31 -27.52 13.24 12.02
N LEU A 32 -28.04 14.30 12.66
CA LEU A 32 -28.01 15.65 12.09
C LEU A 32 -26.59 16.20 12.02
N LYS A 33 -25.76 15.91 13.03
CA LYS A 33 -24.34 16.28 13.03
C LYS A 33 -23.58 15.55 11.93
N ASP A 34 -23.77 14.23 11.77
CA ASP A 34 -23.13 13.46 10.70
C ASP A 34 -23.56 13.98 9.30
N ASN A 35 -24.81 14.39 9.15
CA ASN A 35 -25.27 15.00 7.90
C ASN A 35 -24.62 16.37 7.66
N LEU A 36 -24.44 17.16 8.70
CA LEU A 36 -23.76 18.46 8.61
C LEU A 36 -22.27 18.29 8.27
N ASP A 37 -21.59 17.36 8.93
CA ASP A 37 -20.16 17.08 8.68
C ASP A 37 -19.93 16.61 7.23
N ARG A 38 -20.88 15.92 6.63
CA ARG A 38 -20.84 15.50 5.22
C ARG A 38 -21.10 16.62 4.21
N THR A 39 -21.59 17.78 4.63
CA THR A 39 -21.77 18.91 3.71
C THR A 39 -20.46 19.60 3.37
N THR A 40 -19.45 19.44 4.21
CA THR A 40 -18.09 19.97 3.95
C THR A 40 -17.14 18.81 3.71
N ILE A 41 -16.73 18.63 2.46
CA ILE A 41 -15.81 17.57 2.07
C ILE A 41 -14.39 18.13 2.15
N THR A 42 -13.58 17.54 3.02
CA THR A 42 -12.18 17.91 3.21
C THR A 42 -11.25 16.85 2.63
N ALA A 43 -10.05 17.27 2.20
CA ALA A 43 -9.03 16.34 1.78
C ALA A 43 -8.55 15.49 2.98
N PRO A 44 -8.51 14.15 2.87
CA PRO A 44 -8.06 13.29 3.94
C PRO A 44 -6.53 13.32 4.14
N VAL A 45 -5.79 13.75 3.12
CA VAL A 45 -4.32 13.80 3.10
C VAL A 45 -3.84 15.04 2.37
N ASP A 46 -2.64 15.52 2.73
CA ASP A 46 -1.94 16.55 1.98
C ASP A 46 -1.41 15.97 0.67
N GLY A 47 -1.69 16.62 -0.45
CA GLY A 47 -1.28 16.09 -1.75
C GLY A 47 -1.59 17.02 -2.91
N VAL A 48 -1.34 16.53 -4.12
CA VAL A 48 -1.63 17.22 -5.38
C VAL A 48 -2.85 16.58 -6.03
N VAL A 49 -3.82 17.40 -6.43
CA VAL A 49 -5.00 16.94 -7.17
C VAL A 49 -4.58 16.46 -8.55
N LYS A 50 -4.81 15.18 -8.84
CA LYS A 50 -4.51 14.56 -10.14
C LYS A 50 -5.68 14.72 -11.11
N ASN A 51 -6.88 14.38 -10.66
CA ASN A 51 -8.10 14.46 -11.47
C ASN A 51 -9.19 15.15 -10.65
N LEU A 52 -9.97 15.99 -11.29
CA LEU A 52 -11.17 16.60 -10.73
C LEU A 52 -12.36 16.19 -11.60
N PHE A 53 -13.26 15.39 -11.05
CA PHE A 53 -14.40 14.85 -11.81
C PHE A 53 -15.58 15.82 -11.88
N PHE A 54 -15.71 16.69 -10.89
CA PHE A 54 -16.80 17.68 -10.82
C PHE A 54 -16.21 19.09 -10.84
N VAL A 55 -16.36 19.78 -11.96
CA VAL A 55 -15.86 21.15 -12.17
C VAL A 55 -16.96 22.20 -12.10
N THR A 56 -18.23 21.76 -12.26
CA THR A 56 -19.36 22.68 -12.37
C THR A 56 -19.91 23.05 -11.00
N LEU A 57 -20.00 24.34 -10.71
CA LEU A 57 -20.68 24.86 -9.53
C LEU A 57 -22.18 24.52 -9.58
N GLY A 58 -22.73 24.03 -8.48
CA GLY A 58 -24.13 23.60 -8.43
C GLY A 58 -24.39 22.18 -8.96
N GLY A 59 -23.35 21.46 -9.36
CA GLY A 59 -23.46 20.05 -9.75
C GLY A 59 -23.87 19.16 -8.57
N VAL A 60 -24.61 18.08 -8.85
CA VAL A 60 -25.02 17.09 -7.85
C VAL A 60 -24.11 15.88 -7.95
N VAL A 61 -23.46 15.54 -6.82
CA VAL A 61 -22.64 14.33 -6.68
C VAL A 61 -23.50 13.22 -6.10
N GLN A 62 -23.48 12.05 -6.72
CA GLN A 62 -24.15 10.88 -6.17
C GLN A 62 -23.43 10.36 -4.93
N PRO A 63 -24.15 9.82 -3.93
CA PRO A 63 -23.53 9.18 -2.78
C PRO A 63 -22.53 8.09 -3.20
N GLY A 64 -21.31 8.18 -2.68
CA GLY A 64 -20.23 7.26 -3.05
C GLY A 64 -19.50 7.60 -4.35
N GLY A 65 -19.88 8.68 -5.05
CA GLY A 65 -19.16 9.14 -6.25
C GLY A 65 -17.80 9.74 -5.93
N ALA A 66 -16.79 9.43 -6.74
CA ALA A 66 -15.47 10.06 -6.65
C ALA A 66 -15.57 11.53 -7.08
N ILE A 67 -15.07 12.44 -6.26
CA ILE A 67 -15.06 13.89 -6.53
C ILE A 67 -13.76 14.30 -7.16
N LEU A 68 -12.65 13.84 -6.61
CA LEU A 68 -11.30 14.12 -7.08
C LEU A 68 -10.33 13.00 -6.63
N ASP A 69 -9.21 12.88 -7.34
CA ASP A 69 -8.10 12.02 -6.97
C ASP A 69 -6.96 12.87 -6.40
N ILE A 70 -6.45 12.49 -5.24
CA ILE A 70 -5.30 13.14 -4.60
C ILE A 70 -4.11 12.20 -4.63
N VAL A 71 -2.97 12.69 -5.10
CA VAL A 71 -1.69 12.00 -4.95
C VAL A 71 -1.00 12.56 -3.72
N PRO A 72 -0.78 11.76 -2.65
CA PRO A 72 -0.08 12.21 -1.46
C PRO A 72 1.34 12.67 -1.78
N THR A 73 1.81 13.72 -1.10
CA THR A 73 3.16 14.26 -1.31
C THR A 73 4.15 13.89 -0.20
N LYS A 74 3.64 13.34 0.90
CA LYS A 74 4.46 13.01 2.08
C LYS A 74 4.72 11.51 2.27
N ASP A 75 4.13 10.66 1.43
CA ASP A 75 4.33 9.23 1.54
C ASP A 75 5.67 8.81 0.91
N SER A 76 6.32 7.83 1.52
CA SER A 76 7.48 7.16 0.93
C SER A 76 7.10 6.61 -0.45
N LEU A 77 7.98 6.80 -1.42
CA LEU A 77 7.75 6.26 -2.75
C LEU A 77 7.90 4.74 -2.73
N ILE A 78 6.86 4.08 -3.18
CA ILE A 78 6.85 2.63 -3.35
C ILE A 78 7.16 2.32 -4.81
N VAL A 79 8.21 1.54 -5.02
CA VAL A 79 8.57 1.00 -6.32
C VAL A 79 7.88 -0.34 -6.50
N GLU A 80 7.03 -0.42 -7.49
CA GLU A 80 6.42 -1.67 -7.91
C GLU A 80 7.30 -2.34 -8.97
N ALA A 81 7.82 -3.52 -8.68
CA ALA A 81 8.68 -4.26 -9.59
C ALA A 81 8.11 -5.64 -9.93
N ARG A 82 8.48 -6.15 -11.09
CA ARG A 82 8.08 -7.46 -11.61
C ARG A 82 9.22 -8.45 -11.42
N LEU A 83 9.01 -9.45 -10.59
CA LEU A 83 9.97 -10.52 -10.32
C LEU A 83 9.62 -11.75 -11.16
N PRO A 84 10.53 -12.25 -11.99
CA PRO A 84 10.33 -13.50 -12.72
C PRO A 84 10.05 -14.68 -11.79
N ASN A 85 9.18 -15.59 -12.23
CA ASN A 85 8.80 -16.77 -11.43
C ASN A 85 10.02 -17.66 -11.07
N SER A 86 11.07 -17.66 -11.89
CA SER A 86 12.32 -18.39 -11.63
C SER A 86 13.04 -17.92 -10.36
N ASP A 87 12.87 -16.66 -9.98
CA ASP A 87 13.70 -16.00 -8.99
C ASP A 87 12.99 -15.86 -7.61
N ILE A 88 11.70 -16.24 -7.54
CA ILE A 88 10.89 -16.09 -6.31
C ILE A 88 11.50 -16.82 -5.10
N GLY A 89 12.13 -17.98 -5.33
CA GLY A 89 12.75 -18.76 -4.25
C GLY A 89 13.94 -18.07 -3.55
N PHE A 90 14.50 -17.03 -4.17
CA PHE A 90 15.67 -16.32 -3.65
C PHE A 90 15.33 -14.97 -3.02
N VAL A 91 14.12 -14.46 -3.24
CA VAL A 91 13.70 -13.14 -2.75
C VAL A 91 12.82 -13.29 -1.51
N LYS A 92 13.12 -12.48 -0.50
CA LYS A 92 12.38 -12.45 0.78
C LYS A 92 12.12 -10.99 1.19
N PRO A 93 11.03 -10.72 1.89
CA PRO A 93 10.83 -9.42 2.52
C PRO A 93 11.99 -9.07 3.46
N GLY A 94 12.38 -7.80 3.49
CA GLY A 94 13.52 -7.30 4.25
C GLY A 94 14.86 -7.33 3.53
N GLN A 95 14.94 -7.87 2.31
CA GLN A 95 16.17 -7.83 1.52
C GLN A 95 16.46 -6.43 0.97
N LEU A 96 17.74 -6.08 0.96
CA LEU A 96 18.21 -4.86 0.35
C LEU A 96 18.14 -4.94 -1.18
N ALA A 97 17.75 -3.86 -1.78
CA ALA A 97 17.68 -3.70 -3.23
C ALA A 97 18.25 -2.33 -3.62
N VAL A 98 18.64 -2.22 -4.86
CA VAL A 98 19.11 -0.98 -5.46
C VAL A 98 18.23 -0.63 -6.63
N VAL A 99 17.69 0.58 -6.64
CA VAL A 99 16.83 1.11 -7.68
C VAL A 99 17.60 2.08 -8.55
N LYS A 100 17.50 1.92 -9.86
CA LYS A 100 18.10 2.78 -10.88
C LYS A 100 17.07 3.23 -11.88
N LEU A 101 17.23 4.43 -12.44
CA LEU A 101 16.39 4.89 -13.56
C LEU A 101 16.55 3.96 -14.77
N SER A 102 15.43 3.59 -15.40
CA SER A 102 15.43 2.75 -16.61
C SER A 102 15.53 3.60 -17.90
N SER A 103 16.38 4.63 -17.89
CA SER A 103 16.63 5.51 -19.05
C SER A 103 18.06 5.36 -19.56
N SER A 104 18.30 5.81 -20.79
CA SER A 104 19.64 5.86 -21.39
C SER A 104 20.64 6.66 -20.55
N ASP A 105 20.14 7.59 -19.74
CA ASP A 105 20.94 8.43 -18.84
C ASP A 105 21.11 7.87 -17.44
N SER A 106 20.69 6.62 -17.21
CA SER A 106 20.78 5.96 -15.89
C SER A 106 22.16 5.97 -15.26
N VAL A 107 23.20 5.97 -16.10
CA VAL A 107 24.61 6.06 -15.66
C VAL A 107 24.91 7.41 -14.99
N ASN A 108 24.17 8.45 -15.35
CA ASN A 108 24.39 9.80 -14.87
C ASN A 108 23.62 10.13 -13.59
N PHE A 109 22.61 9.34 -13.21
CA PHE A 109 21.69 9.68 -12.11
C PHE A 109 21.92 8.87 -10.83
N GLY A 110 22.92 8.02 -10.78
CA GLY A 110 23.22 7.26 -9.56
C GLY A 110 22.17 6.17 -9.27
N GLN A 111 22.06 5.81 -8.01
CA GLN A 111 21.19 4.74 -7.52
C GLN A 111 20.58 5.12 -6.18
N ILE A 112 19.43 4.55 -5.84
CA ILE A 112 18.76 4.71 -4.55
C ILE A 112 18.68 3.35 -3.88
N ASP A 113 18.94 3.32 -2.59
CA ASP A 113 18.78 2.12 -1.79
C ASP A 113 17.28 1.91 -1.48
N ALA A 114 16.87 0.66 -1.48
CA ALA A 114 15.50 0.26 -1.25
C ALA A 114 15.46 -1.05 -0.47
N VAL A 115 14.33 -1.33 0.14
CA VAL A 115 14.08 -2.57 0.87
C VAL A 115 12.83 -3.24 0.32
N VAL A 116 12.88 -4.56 0.12
CA VAL A 116 11.70 -5.34 -0.26
C VAL A 116 10.75 -5.40 0.93
N THR A 117 9.59 -4.75 0.81
CA THR A 117 8.58 -4.71 1.89
C THR A 117 7.57 -5.83 1.73
N GLN A 118 7.14 -6.09 0.50
CA GLN A 118 6.10 -7.07 0.24
C GLN A 118 6.33 -7.80 -1.07
N ILE A 119 5.97 -9.09 -1.08
CA ILE A 119 5.90 -9.94 -2.26
C ILE A 119 4.45 -10.38 -2.40
N SER A 120 3.88 -10.25 -3.60
CA SER A 120 2.53 -10.75 -3.87
C SER A 120 2.45 -12.27 -3.64
N PRO A 121 1.40 -12.76 -2.99
CA PRO A 121 1.23 -14.21 -2.78
C PRO A 121 0.89 -14.98 -4.06
N ASP A 122 0.49 -14.27 -5.13
CA ASP A 122 0.08 -14.87 -6.41
C ASP A 122 0.79 -14.17 -7.58
N THR A 123 0.84 -14.86 -8.72
CA THR A 123 1.43 -14.35 -9.95
C THR A 123 0.43 -13.54 -10.75
N GLU A 124 0.93 -12.51 -11.41
CA GLU A 124 0.20 -11.73 -12.42
C GLU A 124 0.70 -12.09 -13.82
N GLN A 125 -0.17 -11.95 -14.81
CA GLN A 125 0.18 -12.13 -16.23
C GLN A 125 0.50 -10.77 -16.84
N ASP A 126 1.46 -10.74 -17.75
CA ASP A 126 1.74 -9.52 -18.51
C ASP A 126 0.59 -9.22 -19.49
N GLU A 127 0.17 -7.97 -19.53
CA GLU A 127 -0.93 -7.52 -20.41
C GLU A 127 -0.64 -7.71 -21.89
N ASN A 128 0.64 -7.62 -22.28
CA ASN A 128 1.08 -7.73 -23.65
C ASN A 128 1.42 -9.18 -24.08
N ASP A 129 1.91 -9.99 -23.14
CA ASP A 129 2.21 -11.41 -23.38
C ASP A 129 1.71 -12.29 -22.21
N LYS A 130 0.56 -12.88 -22.40
CA LYS A 130 -0.08 -13.77 -21.41
C LYS A 130 0.74 -15.01 -21.03
N ARG A 131 1.83 -15.30 -21.75
CA ARG A 131 2.76 -16.39 -21.42
C ARG A 131 3.75 -16.00 -20.34
N VAL A 132 3.96 -14.69 -20.15
CA VAL A 132 4.87 -14.17 -19.14
C VAL A 132 4.10 -13.98 -17.83
N VAL A 133 4.50 -14.75 -16.83
CA VAL A 133 3.99 -14.64 -15.46
C VAL A 133 5.08 -14.09 -14.56
N PHE A 134 4.72 -13.20 -13.65
CA PHE A 134 5.64 -12.58 -12.72
C PHE A 134 4.98 -12.39 -11.36
N TYR A 135 5.78 -12.30 -10.31
CA TYR A 135 5.33 -11.85 -9.00
C TYR A 135 5.49 -10.34 -8.89
N LYS A 136 4.46 -9.67 -8.39
CA LYS A 136 4.54 -8.26 -8.02
C LYS A 136 5.27 -8.14 -6.69
N ILE A 137 6.30 -7.31 -6.64
CA ILE A 137 7.02 -6.97 -5.42
C ILE A 137 6.96 -5.47 -5.18
N LEU A 138 6.86 -5.10 -3.92
CA LEU A 138 6.88 -3.72 -3.48
C LEU A 138 8.19 -3.45 -2.76
N LEU A 139 8.88 -2.39 -3.18
CA LEU A 139 10.10 -1.92 -2.55
C LEU A 139 9.86 -0.51 -2.04
N GLU A 140 10.24 -0.28 -0.81
CA GLU A 140 10.24 1.04 -0.19
C GLU A 140 11.61 1.67 -0.33
N THR A 141 11.66 2.93 -0.78
CA THR A 141 12.91 3.67 -0.96
C THR A 141 13.10 4.64 0.20
N ASP A 142 14.34 4.78 0.66
CA ASP A 142 14.69 5.73 1.73
C ASP A 142 14.67 7.18 1.24
N GLN A 143 14.76 7.41 -0.08
CA GLN A 143 14.84 8.73 -0.69
C GLN A 143 13.88 8.83 -1.88
N ASP A 144 13.37 10.03 -2.11
CA ASP A 144 12.48 10.36 -3.22
C ASP A 144 13.21 11.04 -4.40
N TYR A 145 14.55 11.01 -4.40
CA TYR A 145 15.36 11.62 -5.46
C TYR A 145 16.62 10.82 -5.76
N PHE A 146 17.05 10.88 -7.00
CA PHE A 146 18.37 10.43 -7.43
C PHE A 146 19.36 11.57 -7.35
N GLU A 147 20.51 11.36 -6.74
CA GLU A 147 21.59 12.33 -6.65
C GLU A 147 22.72 11.94 -7.59
N SER A 148 23.12 12.87 -8.43
CA SER A 148 24.31 12.81 -9.26
C SER A 148 25.13 14.05 -9.03
N LYS A 149 26.42 14.00 -9.32
CA LYS A 149 27.46 14.99 -9.01
C LYS A 149 27.04 16.47 -9.13
N ASP A 150 26.08 16.80 -10.01
CA ASP A 150 25.58 18.17 -10.25
C ASP A 150 24.08 18.29 -10.45
N LYS A 151 23.30 17.20 -10.33
CA LYS A 151 21.87 17.21 -10.62
C LYS A 151 21.10 16.34 -9.65
N ILE A 152 20.02 16.88 -9.12
CA ILE A 152 19.02 16.16 -8.34
C ILE A 152 17.84 15.86 -9.26
N TYR A 153 17.50 14.59 -9.40
CA TYR A 153 16.33 14.15 -10.13
C TYR A 153 15.29 13.62 -9.15
N LYS A 154 14.22 14.37 -8.95
CA LYS A 154 13.13 13.95 -8.06
C LYS A 154 12.32 12.83 -8.72
N LEU A 155 12.15 11.73 -8.01
CA LEU A 155 11.26 10.65 -8.42
C LEU A 155 9.81 11.14 -8.34
N VAL A 156 9.08 10.91 -9.43
CA VAL A 156 7.65 11.17 -9.48
C VAL A 156 6.92 9.88 -9.85
N PRO A 157 5.68 9.68 -9.38
CA PRO A 157 4.88 8.52 -9.76
C PRO A 157 4.80 8.34 -11.27
N GLY A 158 4.97 7.10 -11.74
CA GLY A 158 4.94 6.76 -13.17
C GLY A 158 6.29 6.70 -13.86
N VAL A 159 7.39 7.02 -13.19
CA VAL A 159 8.74 6.84 -13.73
C VAL A 159 9.11 5.37 -13.78
N LYS A 160 9.69 4.93 -14.91
CA LYS A 160 10.19 3.56 -15.05
C LYS A 160 11.57 3.43 -14.41
N VAL A 161 11.70 2.44 -13.54
CA VAL A 161 12.93 2.14 -12.81
C VAL A 161 13.28 0.66 -12.95
N THR A 162 14.54 0.32 -12.72
CA THR A 162 15.03 -1.06 -12.63
C THR A 162 15.48 -1.31 -11.20
N ALA A 163 14.95 -2.35 -10.57
CA ALA A 163 15.34 -2.77 -9.24
C ALA A 163 16.28 -3.98 -9.32
N SER A 164 17.39 -3.95 -8.59
CA SER A 164 18.32 -5.06 -8.43
C SER A 164 18.33 -5.50 -6.97
N ILE A 165 17.86 -6.71 -6.70
CA ILE A 165 17.72 -7.23 -5.34
C ILE A 165 18.98 -8.03 -4.99
N HIS A 166 19.51 -7.82 -3.77
CA HIS A 166 20.65 -8.57 -3.27
C HIS A 166 20.18 -9.91 -2.69
N ILE A 167 20.37 -10.99 -3.44
CA ILE A 167 19.95 -12.35 -3.07
C ILE A 167 20.98 -13.12 -2.22
N GLY A 168 21.99 -12.41 -1.73
CA GLY A 168 23.05 -12.98 -0.87
C GLY A 168 24.36 -13.25 -1.61
N GLN A 169 25.34 -13.65 -0.82
CA GLN A 169 26.69 -13.99 -1.33
C GLN A 169 26.83 -15.51 -1.39
N ARG A 170 27.20 -16.04 -2.54
CA ARG A 170 27.66 -17.44 -2.66
C ARG A 170 29.16 -17.46 -2.52
N THR A 171 29.67 -18.25 -1.60
CA THR A 171 31.10 -18.45 -1.44
C THR A 171 31.64 -19.17 -2.68
N LEU A 172 32.77 -18.72 -3.21
CA LEU A 172 33.47 -19.34 -4.35
C LEU A 172 33.66 -20.84 -4.16
N ALA A 173 33.88 -21.29 -2.91
CA ALA A 173 33.98 -22.70 -2.56
C ALA A 173 32.71 -23.49 -2.88
N ASN A 174 31.53 -22.92 -2.63
CA ASN A 174 30.26 -23.55 -2.98
C ASN A 174 30.05 -23.65 -4.50
N TYR A 175 30.54 -22.67 -5.25
CA TYR A 175 30.47 -22.69 -6.72
C TYR A 175 31.37 -23.77 -7.32
N LEU A 176 32.56 -23.96 -6.78
CA LEU A 176 33.52 -24.98 -7.23
C LEU A 176 33.14 -26.40 -6.78
N LEU A 177 32.49 -26.54 -5.60
CA LEU A 177 32.13 -27.86 -5.05
C LEU A 177 30.73 -28.34 -5.47
N SER A 178 29.85 -27.44 -5.93
CA SER A 178 28.47 -27.79 -6.31
C SER A 178 28.37 -28.87 -7.39
N PRO A 179 29.19 -28.90 -8.48
CA PRO A 179 29.12 -29.98 -9.49
C PRO A 179 29.58 -31.32 -8.92
N PHE A 180 30.49 -31.34 -7.95
CA PHE A 180 30.95 -32.59 -7.32
C PHE A 180 29.96 -33.15 -6.30
N ILE A 181 29.26 -32.29 -5.57
CA ILE A 181 28.26 -32.70 -4.58
C ILE A 181 27.00 -33.21 -5.28
N GLY A 182 26.62 -32.59 -6.40
CA GLY A 182 25.47 -33.05 -7.23
C GLY A 182 25.63 -34.46 -7.76
N SER A 183 26.82 -34.79 -8.30
CA SER A 183 27.10 -36.12 -8.87
C SER A 183 27.19 -37.23 -7.82
N ILE A 184 27.54 -36.91 -6.58
CA ILE A 184 27.55 -37.90 -5.47
C ILE A 184 26.12 -38.18 -4.99
N GLY A 185 25.23 -37.16 -4.97
CA GLY A 185 23.83 -37.34 -4.58
C GLY A 185 23.03 -38.22 -5.55
N GLU A 186 23.26 -38.10 -6.85
CA GLU A 186 22.59 -38.91 -7.87
C GLU A 186 23.07 -40.37 -7.86
N SER A 187 24.35 -40.61 -7.55
CA SER A 187 24.89 -41.98 -7.51
C SER A 187 24.34 -42.83 -6.35
N PHE A 188 23.77 -42.25 -5.32
CA PHE A 188 23.14 -42.96 -4.20
C PHE A 188 21.61 -43.10 -4.32
N GLN A 189 21.00 -42.60 -5.39
CA GLN A 189 19.54 -42.66 -5.58
C GLN A 189 19.10 -43.66 -6.70
N GLU A 190 20.03 -44.47 -7.24
CA GLU A 190 19.61 -45.59 -8.06
C GLU A 190 19.13 -46.75 -7.17
N ARG A 191 17.79 -46.74 -6.90
CA ARG A 191 17.00 -47.94 -6.64
C ARG A 191 15.54 -47.66 -6.94
#